data_bee9deed18ba0127d081b3e49b86a5ea
#
_entry.id   bee9deed18ba0127d081b3e49b86a5ea
#
_cell.length_a   1.000
_cell.length_b   1.000
_cell.length_c   1.000
_cell.angle_alpha   90.00
_cell.angle_beta   90.00
_cell.angle_gamma   90.00
#
_symmetry.space_group_name_H-M   'P 1'
#
loop_
_entity.id
_entity.type
_entity.pdbx_description
1 polymer ?
#
loop_
_entity_poly.entity_id
_entity_poly.type
_entity_poly.pdbx_seq_one_letter_code
_entity_poly.pdbx_strand_id
1 'polypeptide(L)'
;MAKGKFERTKPHVNVGTIGHVDHGKTTLTAAITTILTKKFGGEAKDYAAIDSAPEERARGITINTAHVEYETESRHYAHVDCPGHADYVKNMITGAAQMDGAILVCSAADGPMPQTREHILLSRQVGVPYIVVFLNKADMVDDKELLELVEMEVRDLLNKYEFPGDDTPIVMGSALKALEGDQSEIGEPAILKLAEALDSYIPTPERAVDGTFLMPVEDVFSISGRGTVVTGRVERGIVKVNEEIEIVGIKATEKTVCTGVEMFRKLLDEGQAGDNVGVLLRGTKREDVERGQVLAKPGSITPHTKFTAEIYCLSKDEGGRHTPFFNGYRPQFYFRTTDVTGAVELPEGTEMVMPGDNVSITATLIAPIAMEEGLRFAVREGGRTVGAGVVAKIVE
;
A
#
# COMPACT_ATOMS: atom_id res chain seq x y z
N MET A 1 10.35 22.87 -20.35
CA MET A 1 11.25 23.20 -19.21
C MET A 1 12.05 21.95 -18.87
N ALA A 2 13.33 22.06 -18.55
CA ALA A 2 14.13 20.93 -18.08
C ALA A 2 13.58 20.47 -16.71
N LYS A 3 13.39 19.16 -16.51
CA LYS A 3 12.98 18.61 -15.22
C LYS A 3 14.11 18.84 -14.20
N GLY A 4 13.77 19.26 -12.99
CA GLY A 4 14.72 19.38 -11.89
C GLY A 4 15.28 18.01 -11.49
N LYS A 5 16.46 18.00 -10.88
CA LYS A 5 17.06 16.81 -10.29
C LYS A 5 16.53 16.65 -8.86
N PHE A 6 16.22 15.43 -8.45
CA PHE A 6 15.87 15.13 -7.06
C PHE A 6 17.15 15.07 -6.22
N GLU A 7 17.16 15.77 -5.09
CA GLU A 7 18.27 15.74 -4.13
C GLU A 7 17.81 15.04 -2.85
N ARG A 8 18.56 14.03 -2.41
CA ARG A 8 18.28 13.28 -1.17
C ARG A 8 18.88 14.01 0.03
N THR A 9 18.18 15.03 0.51
CA THR A 9 18.63 15.87 1.65
C THR A 9 18.13 15.36 3.00
N LYS A 10 17.06 14.57 3.02
CA LYS A 10 16.40 14.05 4.21
C LYS A 10 16.11 12.55 4.10
N PRO A 11 16.00 11.81 5.23
CA PRO A 11 15.52 10.44 5.21
C PRO A 11 14.14 10.35 4.53
N HIS A 12 13.98 9.33 3.68
CA HIS A 12 12.74 9.09 2.93
C HIS A 12 11.87 8.03 3.61
N VAL A 13 10.60 8.36 3.84
CA VAL A 13 9.62 7.46 4.48
C VAL A 13 8.37 7.41 3.62
N ASN A 14 7.85 6.19 3.41
CA ASN A 14 6.60 5.97 2.69
C ASN A 14 5.47 5.80 3.69
N VAL A 15 4.46 6.66 3.60
CA VAL A 15 3.23 6.55 4.39
C VAL A 15 2.02 6.54 3.48
N GLY A 16 0.85 6.29 4.04
CA GLY A 16 -0.39 6.44 3.28
C GLY A 16 -1.60 6.40 4.16
N THR A 17 -2.72 6.87 3.61
CA THR A 17 -4.02 6.89 4.28
C THR A 17 -4.80 5.62 3.99
N ILE A 18 -5.29 4.99 5.05
CA ILE A 18 -6.18 3.83 5.05
C ILE A 18 -7.42 4.12 5.89
N GLY A 19 -8.49 3.37 5.70
CA GLY A 19 -9.73 3.51 6.48
C GLY A 19 -10.97 3.47 5.60
N HIS A 20 -12.13 3.56 6.24
CA HIS A 20 -13.43 3.43 5.59
C HIS A 20 -13.69 4.52 4.53
N VAL A 21 -14.57 4.22 3.56
CA VAL A 21 -15.09 5.23 2.62
C VAL A 21 -15.76 6.37 3.41
N ASP A 22 -15.69 7.59 2.89
CA ASP A 22 -16.26 8.82 3.50
C ASP A 22 -15.70 9.24 4.86
N HIS A 23 -14.66 8.57 5.40
CA HIS A 23 -13.96 9.01 6.60
C HIS A 23 -12.99 10.19 6.36
N GLY A 24 -12.82 10.62 5.10
CA GLY A 24 -12.07 11.83 4.74
C GLY A 24 -10.57 11.61 4.52
N LYS A 25 -10.15 10.44 4.02
CA LYS A 25 -8.74 10.13 3.69
C LYS A 25 -8.14 11.13 2.71
N THR A 26 -8.77 11.31 1.55
CA THR A 26 -8.31 12.24 0.50
C THR A 26 -8.35 13.69 0.98
N THR A 27 -9.34 14.06 1.78
CA THR A 27 -9.40 15.39 2.41
C THR A 27 -8.23 15.60 3.36
N LEU A 28 -7.90 14.59 4.17
CA LEU A 28 -6.73 14.62 5.05
C LEU A 28 -5.43 14.71 4.27
N THR A 29 -5.28 13.93 3.20
CA THR A 29 -4.11 13.99 2.31
C THR A 29 -3.94 15.39 1.71
N ALA A 30 -5.02 16.02 1.25
CA ALA A 30 -5.01 17.40 0.78
C ALA A 30 -4.62 18.40 1.88
N ALA A 31 -5.15 18.23 3.10
CA ALA A 31 -4.80 19.08 4.25
C ALA A 31 -3.32 18.97 4.62
N ILE A 32 -2.79 17.75 4.68
CA ILE A 32 -1.37 17.50 4.98
C ILE A 32 -0.47 18.20 3.94
N THR A 33 -0.72 17.95 2.65
CA THR A 33 0.11 18.55 1.59
C THR A 33 0.04 20.07 1.61
N THR A 34 -1.14 20.65 1.79
CA THR A 34 -1.34 22.11 1.83
C THR A 34 -0.62 22.74 3.01
N ILE A 35 -0.81 22.22 4.21
CA ILE A 35 -0.27 22.82 5.44
C ILE A 35 1.24 22.63 5.55
N LEU A 36 1.75 21.43 5.26
CA LEU A 36 3.18 21.15 5.33
C LEU A 36 3.94 21.90 4.23
N THR A 37 3.40 21.99 3.01
CA THR A 37 4.00 22.79 1.95
C THR A 37 4.09 24.28 2.31
N LYS A 38 3.05 24.83 2.94
CA LYS A 38 3.05 26.22 3.43
C LYS A 38 4.14 26.45 4.46
N LYS A 39 4.43 25.45 5.31
CA LYS A 39 5.42 25.58 6.39
C LYS A 39 6.85 25.21 5.98
N PHE A 40 7.03 24.18 5.17
CA PHE A 40 8.33 23.58 4.85
C PHE A 40 8.72 23.69 3.35
N GLY A 41 7.84 24.20 2.52
CA GLY A 41 8.03 24.29 1.06
C GLY A 41 7.54 23.02 0.33
N GLY A 42 7.62 23.05 -1.00
CA GLY A 42 7.16 21.98 -1.88
C GLY A 42 5.98 22.38 -2.75
N GLU A 43 5.28 21.42 -3.31
CA GLU A 43 4.11 21.62 -4.17
C GLU A 43 2.86 21.06 -3.48
N ALA A 44 1.92 21.94 -3.12
CA ALA A 44 0.65 21.52 -2.55
C ALA A 44 -0.25 20.91 -3.63
N LYS A 45 -0.97 19.85 -3.25
CA LYS A 45 -2.02 19.26 -4.09
C LYS A 45 -3.37 19.38 -3.41
N ASP A 46 -4.31 19.97 -4.12
CA ASP A 46 -5.69 20.04 -3.68
C ASP A 46 -6.43 18.69 -3.91
N TYR A 47 -7.63 18.58 -3.36
CA TYR A 47 -8.47 17.39 -3.48
C TYR A 47 -8.68 16.97 -4.95
N ALA A 48 -8.94 17.92 -5.84
CA ALA A 48 -9.21 17.65 -7.26
C ALA A 48 -7.94 17.20 -8.03
N ALA A 49 -6.76 17.51 -7.53
CA ALA A 49 -5.50 17.06 -8.10
C ALA A 49 -5.11 15.64 -7.59
N ILE A 50 -5.61 15.23 -6.42
CA ILE A 50 -5.46 13.89 -5.85
C ILE A 50 -6.44 12.94 -6.54
N ASP A 51 -7.74 13.14 -6.42
CA ASP A 51 -8.79 12.39 -7.13
C ASP A 51 -8.97 12.97 -8.55
N SER A 52 -8.04 12.66 -9.43
CA SER A 52 -7.92 13.31 -10.74
C SER A 52 -8.77 12.66 -11.84
N ALA A 53 -9.13 11.37 -11.69
CA ALA A 53 -9.89 10.64 -12.69
C ALA A 53 -11.34 11.14 -12.78
N PRO A 54 -11.93 11.24 -14.01
CA PRO A 54 -13.31 11.68 -14.18
C PRO A 54 -14.34 10.87 -13.38
N GLU A 55 -14.10 9.56 -13.24
CA GLU A 55 -14.98 8.65 -12.51
C GLU A 55 -14.88 8.87 -10.98
N GLU A 56 -13.70 9.14 -10.45
CA GLU A 56 -13.48 9.50 -9.04
C GLU A 56 -14.24 10.77 -8.69
N ARG A 57 -14.12 11.81 -9.52
CA ARG A 57 -14.84 13.08 -9.34
C ARG A 57 -16.35 12.93 -9.45
N ALA A 58 -16.84 12.10 -10.38
CA ALA A 58 -18.27 11.87 -10.57
C ALA A 58 -18.91 11.11 -9.42
N ARG A 59 -18.17 10.19 -8.79
CA ARG A 59 -18.65 9.37 -7.68
C ARG A 59 -18.29 9.93 -6.30
N GLY A 60 -17.34 10.86 -6.22
CA GLY A 60 -16.82 11.40 -4.96
C GLY A 60 -16.06 10.37 -4.12
N ILE A 61 -15.47 9.34 -4.76
CA ILE A 61 -14.71 8.29 -4.10
C ILE A 61 -13.39 8.05 -4.81
N THR A 62 -12.33 7.77 -4.05
CA THR A 62 -11.04 7.36 -4.58
C THR A 62 -11.11 5.93 -5.12
N ILE A 63 -10.69 5.72 -6.35
CA ILE A 63 -10.66 4.43 -7.05
C ILE A 63 -9.23 3.91 -7.15
N ASN A 64 -8.32 4.75 -7.64
CA ASN A 64 -6.91 4.43 -7.80
C ASN A 64 -6.09 5.03 -6.65
N THR A 65 -4.93 4.44 -6.39
CA THR A 65 -3.96 5.05 -5.47
C THR A 65 -3.42 6.34 -6.07
N ALA A 66 -3.36 7.40 -5.27
CA ALA A 66 -2.73 8.65 -5.66
C ALA A 66 -1.45 8.86 -4.85
N HIS A 67 -0.40 9.31 -5.52
CA HIS A 67 0.89 9.57 -4.89
C HIS A 67 1.14 11.07 -4.76
N VAL A 68 1.46 11.51 -3.56
CA VAL A 68 1.86 12.88 -3.25
C VAL A 68 3.15 12.89 -2.43
N GLU A 69 3.86 14.02 -2.43
CA GLU A 69 5.05 14.21 -1.60
C GLU A 69 4.88 15.43 -0.71
N TYR A 70 5.49 15.40 0.45
CA TYR A 70 5.65 16.54 1.36
C TYR A 70 6.84 16.34 2.28
N GLU A 71 7.23 17.40 2.95
CA GLU A 71 8.35 17.38 3.89
C GLU A 71 7.91 17.85 5.28
N THR A 72 8.61 17.33 6.28
CA THR A 72 8.70 17.91 7.61
C THR A 72 10.10 18.54 7.78
N GLU A 73 10.41 19.03 8.96
CA GLU A 73 11.77 19.53 9.23
C GLU A 73 12.81 18.40 9.09
N SER A 74 12.47 17.19 9.49
CA SER A 74 13.38 16.05 9.61
C SER A 74 13.31 15.04 8.47
N ARG A 75 12.21 14.98 7.70
CA ARG A 75 11.94 13.89 6.76
C ARG A 75 11.29 14.35 5.46
N HIS A 76 11.51 13.55 4.41
CA HIS A 76 10.76 13.59 3.16
C HIS A 76 9.80 12.40 3.12
N TYR A 77 8.50 12.68 2.89
CA TYR A 77 7.45 11.67 2.81
C TYR A 77 6.95 11.49 1.39
N ALA A 78 6.88 10.24 0.94
CA ALA A 78 5.99 9.82 -0.13
C ALA A 78 4.70 9.32 0.51
N HIS A 79 3.57 9.83 0.07
CA HIS A 79 2.26 9.49 0.62
C HIS A 79 1.37 8.87 -0.44
N VAL A 80 0.80 7.72 -0.12
CA VAL A 80 -0.15 7.00 -0.98
C VAL A 80 -1.55 7.19 -0.41
N ASP A 81 -2.42 7.89 -1.14
CA ASP A 81 -3.84 7.95 -0.81
C ASP A 81 -4.54 6.70 -1.33
N CYS A 82 -5.08 5.87 -0.42
CA CYS A 82 -5.70 4.59 -0.74
C CYS A 82 -7.22 4.70 -0.84
N PRO A 83 -7.85 3.96 -1.78
CA PRO A 83 -9.31 3.87 -1.84
C PRO A 83 -9.87 3.25 -0.56
N GLY A 84 -11.07 3.71 -0.16
CA GLY A 84 -11.78 3.19 1.02
C GLY A 84 -12.88 2.20 0.71
N HIS A 85 -13.35 2.15 -0.54
CA HIS A 85 -14.48 1.33 -0.93
C HIS A 85 -14.09 -0.14 -1.15
N ALA A 86 -14.95 -1.07 -0.72
CA ALA A 86 -14.69 -2.50 -0.80
C ALA A 86 -14.38 -3.02 -2.21
N ASP A 87 -14.96 -2.42 -3.25
CA ASP A 87 -14.71 -2.82 -4.65
C ASP A 87 -13.27 -2.56 -5.10
N TYR A 88 -12.55 -1.63 -4.43
CA TYR A 88 -11.20 -1.20 -4.79
C TYR A 88 -10.12 -1.68 -3.81
N VAL A 89 -10.43 -2.67 -2.99
CA VAL A 89 -9.50 -3.26 -2.01
C VAL A 89 -8.20 -3.72 -2.65
N LYS A 90 -8.21 -4.17 -3.90
CA LYS A 90 -6.99 -4.50 -4.66
C LYS A 90 -5.99 -3.34 -4.70
N ASN A 91 -6.49 -2.14 -5.01
CA ASN A 91 -5.66 -0.94 -5.06
C ASN A 91 -5.20 -0.53 -3.67
N MET A 92 -6.05 -0.71 -2.65
CA MET A 92 -5.67 -0.51 -1.25
C MET A 92 -4.53 -1.45 -0.83
N ILE A 93 -4.61 -2.75 -1.13
CA ILE A 93 -3.55 -3.72 -0.81
C ILE A 93 -2.23 -3.32 -1.48
N THR A 94 -2.28 -2.95 -2.77
CA THR A 94 -1.11 -2.50 -3.51
C THR A 94 -0.47 -1.25 -2.89
N GLY A 95 -1.29 -0.27 -2.51
CA GLY A 95 -0.82 0.93 -1.83
C GLY A 95 -0.22 0.61 -0.46
N ALA A 96 -0.93 -0.18 0.36
CA ALA A 96 -0.49 -0.54 1.70
C ALA A 96 0.85 -1.31 1.70
N ALA A 97 1.07 -2.19 0.73
CA ALA A 97 2.33 -2.93 0.61
C ALA A 97 3.56 -2.03 0.39
N GLN A 98 3.36 -0.77 0.02
CA GLN A 98 4.43 0.20 -0.20
C GLN A 98 4.76 1.03 1.06
N MET A 99 3.97 0.94 2.13
CA MET A 99 4.07 1.81 3.29
C MET A 99 5.09 1.32 4.32
N ASP A 100 5.84 2.25 4.88
CA ASP A 100 6.65 2.06 6.09
C ASP A 100 5.82 2.33 7.35
N GLY A 101 4.71 3.03 7.19
CA GLY A 101 3.68 3.27 8.20
C GLY A 101 2.39 3.75 7.57
N ALA A 102 1.25 3.45 8.17
CA ALA A 102 -0.06 3.87 7.70
C ALA A 102 -0.69 4.93 8.63
N ILE A 103 -1.47 5.82 8.04
CA ILE A 103 -2.37 6.73 8.76
C ILE A 103 -3.78 6.14 8.68
N LEU A 104 -4.25 5.59 9.77
CA LEU A 104 -5.64 5.13 9.86
C LEU A 104 -6.55 6.33 10.08
N VAL A 105 -7.39 6.62 9.09
CA VAL A 105 -8.39 7.68 9.19
C VAL A 105 -9.72 7.08 9.61
N CYS A 106 -10.18 7.47 10.78
CA CYS A 106 -11.47 7.06 11.33
C CYS A 106 -12.30 8.29 11.64
N SER A 107 -13.57 8.30 11.25
CA SER A 107 -14.49 9.37 11.63
C SER A 107 -14.79 9.32 13.12
N ALA A 108 -14.61 10.42 13.82
CA ALA A 108 -14.97 10.55 15.24
C ALA A 108 -16.48 10.45 15.48
N ALA A 109 -17.29 10.78 14.45
CA ALA A 109 -18.75 10.70 14.54
C ALA A 109 -19.30 9.28 14.29
N ASP A 110 -18.65 8.51 13.40
CA ASP A 110 -19.14 7.20 12.97
C ASP A 110 -18.43 6.03 13.68
N GLY A 111 -17.22 6.28 14.21
CA GLY A 111 -16.37 5.24 14.79
C GLY A 111 -15.82 4.24 13.76
N PRO A 112 -15.24 3.10 14.22
CA PRO A 112 -14.71 2.07 13.34
C PRO A 112 -15.80 1.36 12.55
N MET A 113 -15.73 1.44 11.23
CA MET A 113 -16.65 0.87 10.26
C MET A 113 -16.07 -0.44 9.63
N PRO A 114 -16.83 -1.22 8.85
CA PRO A 114 -16.35 -2.50 8.32
C PRO A 114 -15.03 -2.42 7.56
N GLN A 115 -14.84 -1.43 6.65
CA GLN A 115 -13.57 -1.29 5.93
C GLN A 115 -12.43 -0.80 6.84
N THR A 116 -12.71 -0.10 7.94
CA THR A 116 -11.69 0.23 8.94
C THR A 116 -11.03 -1.05 9.46
N ARG A 117 -11.83 -2.04 9.83
CA ARG A 117 -11.37 -3.36 10.30
C ARG A 117 -10.60 -4.11 9.22
N GLU A 118 -11.15 -4.18 8.01
CA GLU A 118 -10.53 -4.85 6.87
C GLU A 118 -9.17 -4.21 6.52
N HIS A 119 -9.07 -2.88 6.52
CA HIS A 119 -7.84 -2.18 6.20
C HIS A 119 -6.74 -2.38 7.24
N ILE A 120 -7.07 -2.42 8.53
CA ILE A 120 -6.10 -2.75 9.60
C ILE A 120 -5.58 -4.18 9.40
N LEU A 121 -6.49 -5.14 9.20
CA LEU A 121 -6.14 -6.54 8.96
C LEU A 121 -5.22 -6.69 7.73
N LEU A 122 -5.60 -6.09 6.61
CA LEU A 122 -4.82 -6.15 5.37
C LEU A 122 -3.46 -5.48 5.52
N SER A 123 -3.38 -4.35 6.20
CA SER A 123 -2.12 -3.68 6.49
C SER A 123 -1.17 -4.58 7.28
N ARG A 124 -1.69 -5.32 8.27
CA ARG A 124 -0.91 -6.32 9.01
C ARG A 124 -0.40 -7.43 8.10
N GLN A 125 -1.25 -7.94 7.22
CA GLN A 125 -0.91 -9.04 6.31
C GLN A 125 0.14 -8.67 5.27
N VAL A 126 0.05 -7.46 4.69
CA VAL A 126 1.05 -6.98 3.72
C VAL A 126 2.33 -6.46 4.39
N GLY A 127 2.38 -6.46 5.72
CA GLY A 127 3.57 -6.15 6.49
C GLY A 127 3.80 -4.68 6.79
N VAL A 128 2.75 -3.85 6.81
CA VAL A 128 2.85 -2.47 7.33
C VAL A 128 3.24 -2.54 8.81
N PRO A 129 4.39 -1.99 9.21
CA PRO A 129 4.89 -2.21 10.57
C PRO A 129 4.28 -1.25 11.61
N TYR A 130 3.83 -0.07 11.21
CA TYR A 130 3.36 0.97 12.11
C TYR A 130 2.06 1.58 11.62
N ILE A 131 1.16 1.91 12.57
CA ILE A 131 -0.07 2.68 12.30
C ILE A 131 -0.07 3.89 13.23
N VAL A 132 -0.40 5.05 12.69
CA VAL A 132 -0.78 6.28 13.42
C VAL A 132 -2.24 6.55 13.11
N VAL A 133 -3.01 6.99 14.08
CA VAL A 133 -4.46 7.21 13.90
C VAL A 133 -4.77 8.70 13.82
N PHE A 134 -5.63 9.06 12.88
CA PHE A 134 -6.26 10.37 12.83
C PHE A 134 -7.78 10.22 12.98
N LEU A 135 -8.32 10.64 14.13
CA LEU A 135 -9.76 10.72 14.36
C LEU A 135 -10.28 12.01 13.71
N ASN A 136 -10.78 11.85 12.49
CA ASN A 136 -11.24 12.94 11.63
C ASN A 136 -12.68 13.34 11.96
N LYS A 137 -13.13 14.49 11.45
CA LYS A 137 -14.48 15.04 11.66
C LYS A 137 -14.78 15.31 13.15
N ALA A 138 -13.79 15.64 13.95
CA ALA A 138 -13.97 15.97 15.37
C ALA A 138 -14.85 17.22 15.58
N ASP A 139 -14.98 18.07 14.55
CA ASP A 139 -15.90 19.22 14.51
C ASP A 139 -17.38 18.83 14.50
N MET A 140 -17.71 17.59 14.23
CA MET A 140 -19.08 17.07 14.23
C MET A 140 -19.51 16.46 15.57
N VAL A 141 -18.61 16.41 16.56
CA VAL A 141 -18.86 15.74 17.83
C VAL A 141 -18.55 16.70 19.00
N ASP A 142 -19.58 17.12 19.69
CA ASP A 142 -19.47 17.99 20.88
C ASP A 142 -19.29 17.20 22.18
N ASP A 143 -19.62 15.90 22.17
CA ASP A 143 -19.57 15.02 23.32
C ASP A 143 -18.17 14.40 23.49
N LYS A 144 -17.48 14.78 24.57
CA LYS A 144 -16.15 14.26 24.88
C LYS A 144 -16.15 12.77 25.25
N GLU A 145 -17.21 12.30 25.90
CA GLU A 145 -17.31 10.88 26.27
C GLU A 145 -17.43 10.00 25.02
N LEU A 146 -18.12 10.47 23.99
CA LEU A 146 -18.20 9.78 22.71
C LEU A 146 -16.84 9.75 22.01
N LEU A 147 -16.07 10.84 22.03
CA LEU A 147 -14.72 10.86 21.46
C LEU A 147 -13.79 9.87 22.17
N GLU A 148 -13.84 9.80 23.50
CA GLU A 148 -13.05 8.84 24.28
C GLU A 148 -13.46 7.41 24.00
N LEU A 149 -14.78 7.13 23.81
CA LEU A 149 -15.27 5.81 23.45
C LEU A 149 -14.77 5.37 22.09
N VAL A 150 -14.83 6.24 21.07
CA VAL A 150 -14.33 5.95 19.72
C VAL A 150 -12.82 5.70 19.75
N GLU A 151 -12.05 6.49 20.50
CA GLU A 151 -10.62 6.27 20.68
C GLU A 151 -10.36 4.88 21.27
N MET A 152 -11.08 4.50 22.31
CA MET A 152 -10.94 3.20 22.97
C MET A 152 -11.28 2.04 22.02
N GLU A 153 -12.37 2.14 21.24
CA GLU A 153 -12.73 1.14 20.23
C GLU A 153 -11.65 0.97 19.15
N VAL A 154 -11.02 2.05 18.71
CA VAL A 154 -9.93 2.00 17.74
C VAL A 154 -8.69 1.32 18.34
N ARG A 155 -8.34 1.61 19.59
CA ARG A 155 -7.23 0.95 20.31
C ARG A 155 -7.45 -0.55 20.46
N ASP A 156 -8.65 -0.94 20.88
CA ASP A 156 -9.03 -2.35 21.01
C ASP A 156 -8.96 -3.08 19.67
N LEU A 157 -9.39 -2.41 18.60
CA LEU A 157 -9.33 -2.96 17.26
C LEU A 157 -7.89 -3.14 16.78
N LEU A 158 -7.00 -2.19 17.04
CA LEU A 158 -5.57 -2.29 16.74
C LEU A 158 -4.92 -3.46 17.51
N ASN A 159 -5.19 -3.57 18.81
CA ASN A 159 -4.70 -4.66 19.66
C ASN A 159 -5.18 -6.02 19.14
N LYS A 160 -6.44 -6.12 18.70
CA LYS A 160 -6.99 -7.35 18.11
C LYS A 160 -6.21 -7.83 16.89
N TYR A 161 -5.71 -6.90 16.08
CA TYR A 161 -4.94 -7.21 14.86
C TYR A 161 -3.41 -7.09 15.07
N GLU A 162 -2.96 -7.23 16.32
CA GLU A 162 -1.55 -7.29 16.69
C GLU A 162 -0.74 -6.00 16.39
N PHE A 163 -1.39 -4.87 16.36
CA PHE A 163 -0.73 -3.57 16.47
C PHE A 163 -0.75 -3.10 17.94
N PRO A 164 0.26 -2.36 18.42
CA PRO A 164 0.31 -1.89 19.81
C PRO A 164 -0.70 -0.74 20.03
N GLY A 165 -1.99 -1.06 20.12
CA GLY A 165 -3.08 -0.09 20.18
C GLY A 165 -2.95 0.91 21.34
N ASP A 166 -2.43 0.46 22.49
CA ASP A 166 -2.26 1.30 23.67
C ASP A 166 -1.16 2.36 23.48
N ASP A 167 -0.10 2.01 22.73
CA ASP A 167 1.04 2.91 22.45
C ASP A 167 0.89 3.69 21.14
N THR A 168 -0.11 3.34 20.32
CA THR A 168 -0.34 3.99 19.02
C THR A 168 -0.74 5.46 19.21
N PRO A 169 -0.05 6.42 18.56
CA PRO A 169 -0.46 7.82 18.57
C PRO A 169 -1.84 8.00 17.91
N ILE A 170 -2.72 8.69 18.62
CA ILE A 170 -4.04 9.07 18.09
C ILE A 170 -4.14 10.60 18.14
N VAL A 171 -4.36 11.21 16.99
CA VAL A 171 -4.56 12.65 16.84
C VAL A 171 -6.02 12.90 16.46
N MET A 172 -6.69 13.77 17.21
CA MET A 172 -8.06 14.21 16.88
C MET A 172 -8.02 15.51 16.10
N GLY A 173 -8.84 15.62 15.06
CA GLY A 173 -8.91 16.83 14.28
C GLY A 173 -10.01 16.81 13.21
N SER A 174 -10.07 17.87 12.43
CA SER A 174 -10.92 18.01 11.26
C SER A 174 -10.07 18.44 10.07
N ALA A 175 -9.89 17.53 9.12
CA ALA A 175 -9.15 17.82 7.89
C ALA A 175 -9.80 18.96 7.10
N LEU A 176 -11.14 19.05 7.11
CA LEU A 176 -11.88 20.11 6.44
C LEU A 176 -11.60 21.46 7.10
N LYS A 177 -11.69 21.55 8.42
CA LYS A 177 -11.38 22.78 9.18
C LYS A 177 -9.94 23.22 8.97
N ALA A 178 -9.02 22.29 8.94
CA ALA A 178 -7.62 22.58 8.64
C ALA A 178 -7.44 23.19 7.24
N LEU A 179 -8.13 22.68 6.21
CA LEU A 179 -8.13 23.25 4.86
C LEU A 179 -8.78 24.63 4.79
N GLU A 180 -9.77 24.90 5.64
CA GLU A 180 -10.41 26.22 5.79
C GLU A 180 -9.52 27.24 6.52
N GLY A 181 -8.36 26.82 7.03
CA GLY A 181 -7.41 27.66 7.76
C GLY A 181 -7.75 27.88 9.23
N ASP A 182 -8.57 27.01 9.81
CA ASP A 182 -8.93 27.04 11.23
C ASP A 182 -7.69 26.82 12.10
N GLN A 183 -7.42 27.73 13.05
CA GLN A 183 -6.29 27.70 13.96
C GLN A 183 -6.62 27.08 15.33
N SER A 184 -7.83 26.55 15.51
CA SER A 184 -8.20 25.80 16.72
C SER A 184 -7.43 24.49 16.81
N GLU A 185 -7.47 23.82 17.97
CA GLU A 185 -6.74 22.57 18.21
C GLU A 185 -7.09 21.45 17.21
N ILE A 186 -8.31 21.46 16.64
CA ILE A 186 -8.77 20.45 15.68
C ILE A 186 -8.51 20.84 14.19
N GLY A 187 -8.05 22.08 13.93
CA GLY A 187 -7.73 22.61 12.60
C GLY A 187 -6.28 22.35 12.17
N GLU A 188 -5.60 23.39 11.65
CA GLU A 188 -4.18 23.30 11.23
C GLU A 188 -3.25 22.72 12.32
N PRO A 189 -3.39 23.05 13.63
CA PRO A 189 -2.56 22.45 14.66
C PRO A 189 -2.67 20.93 14.76
N ALA A 190 -3.83 20.35 14.49
CA ALA A 190 -4.00 18.88 14.48
C ALA A 190 -3.18 18.23 13.37
N ILE A 191 -3.10 18.85 12.19
CA ILE A 191 -2.27 18.36 11.08
C ILE A 191 -0.78 18.41 11.43
N LEU A 192 -0.34 19.45 12.11
CA LEU A 192 1.04 19.57 12.59
C LEU A 192 1.36 18.51 13.67
N LYS A 193 0.42 18.25 14.59
CA LYS A 193 0.55 17.15 15.57
C LYS A 193 0.62 15.77 14.88
N LEU A 194 -0.14 15.56 13.83
CA LEU A 194 -0.06 14.34 13.03
C LEU A 194 1.32 14.18 12.40
N ALA A 195 1.87 15.24 11.81
CA ALA A 195 3.22 15.23 11.24
C ALA A 195 4.29 14.92 12.30
N GLU A 196 4.19 15.50 13.49
CA GLU A 196 5.07 15.20 14.62
C GLU A 196 4.94 13.74 15.10
N ALA A 197 3.72 13.19 15.12
CA ALA A 197 3.48 11.79 15.44
C ALA A 197 4.11 10.85 14.39
N LEU A 198 4.02 11.16 13.11
CA LEU A 198 4.69 10.41 12.05
C LEU A 198 6.22 10.45 12.20
N ASP A 199 6.78 11.61 12.47
CA ASP A 199 8.23 11.80 12.63
C ASP A 199 8.79 11.05 13.86
N SER A 200 8.04 11.01 14.96
CA SER A 200 8.48 10.44 16.24
C SER A 200 8.19 8.95 16.37
N TYR A 201 7.05 8.48 15.86
CA TYR A 201 6.58 7.11 16.10
C TYR A 201 7.04 6.12 15.02
N ILE A 202 7.09 6.55 13.75
CA ILE A 202 7.59 5.70 12.67
C ILE A 202 9.12 5.84 12.62
N PRO A 203 9.91 4.78 12.89
CA PRO A 203 11.36 4.87 12.79
C PRO A 203 11.79 5.11 11.34
N THR A 204 12.98 5.65 11.14
CA THR A 204 13.58 5.72 9.80
C THR A 204 13.80 4.29 9.29
N PRO A 205 13.19 3.90 8.16
CA PRO A 205 13.24 2.53 7.70
C PRO A 205 14.65 2.12 7.28
N GLU A 206 15.07 0.91 7.67
CA GLU A 206 16.23 0.28 7.09
C GLU A 206 15.93 -0.16 5.66
N ARG A 207 16.77 0.23 4.72
CA ARG A 207 16.57 -0.06 3.30
C ARG A 207 17.51 -1.17 2.83
N ALA A 208 16.97 -2.18 2.17
CA ALA A 208 17.74 -3.28 1.60
C ALA A 208 18.47 -2.85 0.31
N VAL A 209 19.28 -1.79 0.39
CA VAL A 209 20.00 -1.22 -0.77
C VAL A 209 21.09 -2.15 -1.29
N ASP A 210 21.69 -2.96 -0.44
CA ASP A 210 22.72 -3.96 -0.80
C ASP A 210 22.12 -5.22 -1.44
N GLY A 211 20.80 -5.34 -1.45
CA GLY A 211 20.09 -6.43 -2.09
C GLY A 211 20.12 -6.38 -3.60
N THR A 212 19.75 -7.47 -4.24
CA THR A 212 19.56 -7.53 -5.69
C THR A 212 18.31 -6.77 -6.10
N PHE A 213 18.40 -5.88 -7.09
CA PHE A 213 17.30 -5.02 -7.54
C PHE A 213 16.02 -5.82 -7.83
N LEU A 214 14.93 -5.36 -7.25
CA LEU A 214 13.56 -5.81 -7.49
C LEU A 214 12.58 -4.66 -7.31
N MET A 215 11.69 -4.47 -8.27
CA MET A 215 10.60 -3.50 -8.19
C MET A 215 9.30 -4.09 -8.75
N PRO A 216 8.27 -4.31 -7.95
CA PRO A 216 6.95 -4.68 -8.44
C PRO A 216 6.36 -3.60 -9.34
N VAL A 217 5.73 -4.01 -10.44
CA VAL A 217 5.04 -3.12 -11.36
C VAL A 217 3.67 -2.75 -10.79
N GLU A 218 3.44 -1.48 -10.55
CA GLU A 218 2.18 -0.93 -10.07
C GLU A 218 1.31 -0.44 -11.22
N ASP A 219 1.85 0.46 -12.04
CA ASP A 219 1.18 1.02 -13.22
C ASP A 219 2.12 1.13 -14.41
N VAL A 220 1.52 1.20 -15.60
CA VAL A 220 2.23 1.29 -16.87
C VAL A 220 1.66 2.42 -17.71
N PHE A 221 2.53 3.37 -18.07
CA PHE A 221 2.17 4.53 -18.87
C PHE A 221 2.94 4.58 -20.18
N SER A 222 2.29 5.07 -21.22
CA SER A 222 2.96 5.44 -22.46
C SER A 222 3.11 6.94 -22.53
N ILE A 223 4.34 7.43 -22.64
CA ILE A 223 4.64 8.86 -22.72
C ILE A 223 5.10 9.17 -24.14
N SER A 224 4.35 10.03 -24.83
CA SER A 224 4.68 10.45 -26.20
C SER A 224 6.11 11.01 -26.28
N GLY A 225 6.91 10.46 -27.19
CA GLY A 225 8.31 10.85 -27.40
C GLY A 225 9.31 10.32 -26.36
N ARG A 226 8.86 9.57 -25.32
CA ARG A 226 9.73 9.02 -24.29
C ARG A 226 9.67 7.50 -24.16
N GLY A 227 8.55 6.88 -24.56
CA GLY A 227 8.35 5.43 -24.49
C GLY A 227 7.49 4.99 -23.29
N THR A 228 7.68 3.76 -22.87
CA THR A 228 6.95 3.16 -21.77
C THR A 228 7.61 3.46 -20.45
N VAL A 229 6.81 3.90 -19.49
CA VAL A 229 7.20 4.16 -18.09
C VAL A 229 6.44 3.19 -17.19
N VAL A 230 7.17 2.52 -16.34
CA VAL A 230 6.63 1.62 -15.32
C VAL A 230 6.81 2.26 -13.95
N THR A 231 5.75 2.34 -13.16
CA THR A 231 5.83 2.86 -11.80
C THR A 231 5.78 1.73 -10.78
N GLY A 232 6.41 1.97 -9.64
CA GLY A 232 6.39 1.07 -8.50
C GLY A 232 7.33 1.54 -7.39
N ARG A 233 7.27 0.87 -6.24
CA ARG A 233 8.25 1.05 -5.19
C ARG A 233 9.39 0.05 -5.39
N VAL A 234 10.61 0.51 -5.30
CA VAL A 234 11.78 -0.37 -5.27
C VAL A 234 11.76 -1.17 -3.96
N GLU A 235 11.56 -2.48 -4.06
CA GLU A 235 11.47 -3.38 -2.91
C GLU A 235 12.84 -3.60 -2.28
N ARG A 236 13.86 -3.82 -3.11
CA ARG A 236 15.26 -3.99 -2.70
C ARG A 236 16.24 -3.60 -3.80
N GLY A 237 17.49 -3.37 -3.43
CA GLY A 237 18.57 -3.06 -4.34
C GLY A 237 18.50 -1.67 -4.94
N ILE A 238 19.24 -1.48 -6.02
CA ILE A 238 19.38 -0.23 -6.76
C ILE A 238 19.24 -0.53 -8.25
N VAL A 239 18.54 0.35 -8.98
CA VAL A 239 18.51 0.39 -10.43
C VAL A 239 19.15 1.68 -10.92
N LYS A 240 20.05 1.59 -11.90
CA LYS A 240 20.73 2.74 -12.50
C LYS A 240 20.29 2.97 -13.93
N VAL A 241 20.40 4.23 -14.36
CA VAL A 241 20.20 4.57 -15.77
C VAL A 241 21.22 3.84 -16.63
N ASN A 242 20.78 3.28 -17.76
CA ASN A 242 21.50 2.41 -18.69
C ASN A 242 21.80 0.99 -18.19
N GLU A 243 21.24 0.57 -17.09
CA GLU A 243 21.34 -0.81 -16.60
C GLU A 243 20.35 -1.74 -17.34
N GLU A 244 20.82 -2.96 -17.66
CA GLU A 244 19.95 -4.03 -18.18
C GLU A 244 19.13 -4.61 -17.03
N ILE A 245 17.83 -4.77 -17.28
CA ILE A 245 16.86 -5.35 -16.34
C ILE A 245 15.96 -6.34 -17.06
N GLU A 246 15.28 -7.19 -16.31
CA GLU A 246 14.28 -8.13 -16.79
C GLU A 246 12.88 -7.78 -16.29
N ILE A 247 11.89 -8.03 -17.13
CA ILE A 247 10.46 -7.99 -16.80
C ILE A 247 10.04 -9.45 -16.55
N VAL A 248 9.65 -9.79 -15.34
CA VAL A 248 9.44 -11.18 -14.90
C VAL A 248 8.02 -11.38 -14.38
N GLY A 249 7.39 -12.50 -14.74
CA GLY A 249 6.06 -12.92 -14.28
C GLY A 249 4.97 -12.72 -15.32
N ILE A 250 3.87 -13.43 -15.16
CA ILE A 250 2.66 -13.41 -15.99
C ILE A 250 2.92 -13.82 -17.45
N LYS A 251 3.84 -13.15 -18.12
CA LYS A 251 4.28 -13.39 -19.49
C LYS A 251 5.69 -14.01 -19.53
N ALA A 252 6.17 -14.33 -20.72
CA ALA A 252 7.55 -14.71 -20.91
C ALA A 252 8.50 -13.61 -20.40
N THR A 253 9.57 -14.00 -19.73
CA THR A 253 10.58 -13.05 -19.24
C THR A 253 11.24 -12.33 -20.40
N GLU A 254 11.26 -11.00 -20.34
CA GLU A 254 11.86 -10.14 -21.36
C GLU A 254 12.96 -9.28 -20.76
N LYS A 255 14.01 -9.06 -21.55
CA LYS A 255 15.10 -8.14 -21.21
C LYS A 255 14.85 -6.76 -21.78
N THR A 256 15.15 -5.73 -21.01
CA THR A 256 15.09 -4.35 -21.42
C THR A 256 16.19 -3.53 -20.74
N VAL A 257 16.27 -2.24 -21.03
CA VAL A 257 17.23 -1.35 -20.41
C VAL A 257 16.49 -0.17 -19.75
N CYS A 258 16.84 0.12 -18.51
CA CYS A 258 16.40 1.31 -17.82
C CYS A 258 17.05 2.55 -18.50
N THR A 259 16.26 3.39 -19.16
CA THR A 259 16.76 4.60 -19.83
C THR A 259 16.59 5.87 -19.03
N GLY A 260 15.88 5.79 -17.90
CA GLY A 260 15.69 6.90 -16.99
C GLY A 260 14.94 6.47 -15.75
N VAL A 261 15.19 7.19 -14.67
CA VAL A 261 14.49 7.02 -13.39
C VAL A 261 13.94 8.37 -12.97
N GLU A 262 12.69 8.41 -12.55
CA GLU A 262 12.01 9.62 -12.11
C GLU A 262 11.27 9.38 -10.80
N MET A 263 11.28 10.36 -9.91
CA MET A 263 10.47 10.38 -8.70
C MET A 263 9.81 11.76 -8.58
N PHE A 264 8.48 11.80 -8.45
CA PHE A 264 7.71 13.05 -8.38
C PHE A 264 8.06 14.06 -9.50
N ARG A 265 8.16 13.56 -10.74
CA ARG A 265 8.54 14.34 -11.94
C ARG A 265 9.97 14.92 -11.95
N LYS A 266 10.79 14.57 -10.95
CA LYS A 266 12.20 14.94 -10.89
C LYS A 266 13.07 13.76 -11.37
N LEU A 267 14.18 14.05 -12.03
CA LEU A 267 15.11 13.04 -12.54
C LEU A 267 16.00 12.52 -11.42
N LEU A 268 16.27 11.20 -11.47
CA LEU A 268 17.28 10.56 -10.63
C LEU A 268 18.32 9.84 -11.50
N ASP A 269 19.56 9.74 -11.02
CA ASP A 269 20.60 8.91 -11.63
C ASP A 269 20.36 7.42 -11.34
N GLU A 270 19.76 7.14 -10.18
CA GLU A 270 19.41 5.78 -9.71
C GLU A 270 18.17 5.80 -8.81
N GLY A 271 17.41 4.70 -8.83
CA GLY A 271 16.35 4.39 -7.88
C GLY A 271 16.83 3.34 -6.88
N GLN A 272 16.65 3.58 -5.60
CA GLN A 272 17.09 2.67 -4.53
C GLN A 272 15.90 2.13 -3.72
N ALA A 273 16.15 1.05 -2.98
CA ALA A 273 15.15 0.45 -2.09
C ALA A 273 14.41 1.50 -1.27
N GLY A 274 13.08 1.44 -1.30
CA GLY A 274 12.18 2.39 -0.65
C GLY A 274 11.69 3.53 -1.53
N ASP A 275 12.31 3.81 -2.68
CA ASP A 275 11.86 4.88 -3.58
C ASP A 275 10.61 4.44 -4.38
N ASN A 276 9.65 5.35 -4.50
CA ASN A 276 8.55 5.23 -5.46
C ASN A 276 8.96 5.92 -6.76
N VAL A 277 9.27 5.13 -7.77
CA VAL A 277 9.87 5.63 -9.01
C VAL A 277 9.08 5.25 -10.26
N GLY A 278 9.23 6.06 -11.29
CA GLY A 278 8.93 5.71 -12.67
C GLY A 278 10.20 5.32 -13.39
N VAL A 279 10.26 4.11 -13.93
CA VAL A 279 11.39 3.60 -14.71
C VAL A 279 11.04 3.61 -16.18
N LEU A 280 11.85 4.29 -16.99
CA LEU A 280 11.68 4.32 -18.44
C LEU A 280 12.36 3.11 -19.06
N LEU A 281 11.63 2.41 -19.91
CA LEU A 281 12.06 1.17 -20.54
C LEU A 281 12.38 1.39 -22.02
N ARG A 282 13.52 0.82 -22.49
CA ARG A 282 13.94 0.90 -23.89
C ARG A 282 13.21 -0.14 -24.74
N GLY A 283 12.54 0.30 -25.81
CA GLY A 283 11.97 -0.60 -26.80
C GLY A 283 10.80 -1.46 -26.34
N THR A 284 10.36 -1.30 -25.10
CA THR A 284 9.21 -1.99 -24.50
C THR A 284 7.94 -1.21 -24.83
N LYS A 285 6.93 -1.88 -25.39
CA LYS A 285 5.61 -1.28 -25.60
C LYS A 285 4.77 -1.42 -24.33
N ARG A 286 3.73 -0.61 -24.24
CA ARG A 286 2.83 -0.63 -23.08
C ARG A 286 2.15 -2.01 -22.89
N GLU A 287 1.82 -2.69 -23.97
CA GLU A 287 1.20 -4.03 -23.98
C GLU A 287 2.15 -5.17 -23.60
N ASP A 288 3.47 -4.94 -23.62
CA ASP A 288 4.47 -5.95 -23.27
C ASP A 288 4.63 -6.10 -21.76
N VAL A 289 4.30 -5.06 -21.00
CA VAL A 289 4.43 -5.03 -19.54
C VAL A 289 3.08 -4.73 -18.89
N GLU A 290 2.82 -5.37 -17.76
CA GLU A 290 1.57 -5.18 -16.99
C GLU A 290 1.77 -5.24 -15.49
N ARG A 291 0.80 -4.71 -14.75
CA ARG A 291 0.74 -4.78 -13.30
C ARG A 291 0.81 -6.23 -12.82
N GLY A 292 1.63 -6.48 -11.81
CA GLY A 292 1.86 -7.81 -11.25
C GLY A 292 3.13 -8.50 -11.72
N GLN A 293 3.73 -8.02 -12.80
CA GLN A 293 5.12 -8.35 -13.12
C GLN A 293 6.07 -7.62 -12.19
N VAL A 294 7.34 -7.99 -12.22
CA VAL A 294 8.41 -7.27 -11.52
C VAL A 294 9.50 -6.85 -12.49
N LEU A 295 10.11 -5.71 -12.24
CA LEU A 295 11.42 -5.37 -12.81
C LEU A 295 12.49 -5.91 -11.88
N ALA A 296 13.46 -6.62 -12.41
CA ALA A 296 14.50 -7.27 -11.63
C ALA A 296 15.86 -7.22 -12.34
N LYS A 297 16.92 -7.43 -11.56
CA LYS A 297 18.24 -7.69 -12.13
C LYS A 297 18.20 -9.00 -12.93
N PRO A 298 18.81 -9.09 -14.11
CA PRO A 298 18.78 -10.29 -14.93
C PRO A 298 19.17 -11.56 -14.16
N GLY A 299 18.29 -12.58 -14.25
CA GLY A 299 18.50 -13.88 -13.64
C GLY A 299 18.34 -13.92 -12.11
N SER A 300 17.87 -12.85 -11.46
CA SER A 300 17.77 -12.79 -10.01
C SER A 300 16.49 -13.33 -9.41
N ILE A 301 15.44 -13.44 -10.19
CA ILE A 301 14.15 -14.02 -9.81
C ILE A 301 13.53 -14.71 -11.01
N THR A 302 12.75 -15.75 -10.76
CA THR A 302 12.09 -16.54 -11.80
C THR A 302 10.57 -16.59 -11.57
N PRO A 303 9.76 -16.74 -12.62
CA PRO A 303 8.33 -16.93 -12.49
C PRO A 303 7.99 -18.38 -12.18
N HIS A 304 7.00 -18.61 -11.32
CA HIS A 304 6.59 -19.93 -10.85
C HIS A 304 5.07 -20.06 -10.80
N THR A 305 4.59 -21.28 -11.00
CA THR A 305 3.16 -21.62 -10.97
C THR A 305 2.79 -22.52 -9.80
N LYS A 306 3.73 -23.30 -9.24
CA LYS A 306 3.43 -24.26 -8.18
C LYS A 306 4.35 -24.07 -6.98
N PHE A 307 3.76 -23.99 -5.80
CA PHE A 307 4.49 -23.79 -4.55
C PHE A 307 3.75 -24.42 -3.37
N THR A 308 4.46 -24.68 -2.29
CA THR A 308 3.88 -24.98 -0.98
C THR A 308 3.85 -23.72 -0.12
N ALA A 309 2.86 -23.61 0.73
CA ALA A 309 2.69 -22.45 1.61
C ALA A 309 2.03 -22.83 2.93
N GLU A 310 2.37 -22.08 3.97
CA GLU A 310 1.62 -22.05 5.21
C GLU A 310 0.59 -20.95 5.14
N ILE A 311 -0.68 -21.27 5.36
CA ILE A 311 -1.77 -20.31 5.34
C ILE A 311 -2.54 -20.31 6.67
N TYR A 312 -2.94 -19.13 7.10
CA TYR A 312 -3.92 -18.91 8.13
C TYR A 312 -5.27 -18.56 7.50
N CYS A 313 -6.30 -19.33 7.82
CA CYS A 313 -7.65 -19.09 7.35
C CYS A 313 -8.37 -18.18 8.35
N LEU A 314 -8.75 -16.97 7.92
CA LEU A 314 -9.45 -16.04 8.80
C LEU A 314 -10.72 -16.66 9.38
N SER A 315 -10.93 -16.46 10.68
CA SER A 315 -12.16 -16.84 11.35
C SER A 315 -13.34 -15.99 10.87
N LYS A 316 -14.54 -16.44 11.17
CA LYS A 316 -15.78 -15.68 10.90
C LYS A 316 -15.75 -14.28 11.52
N ASP A 317 -15.25 -14.17 12.76
CA ASP A 317 -15.21 -12.91 13.51
C ASP A 317 -14.16 -11.92 12.96
N GLU A 318 -13.20 -12.44 12.20
CA GLU A 318 -12.19 -11.65 11.45
C GLU A 318 -12.69 -11.27 10.04
N GLY A 319 -13.93 -11.59 9.69
CA GLY A 319 -14.49 -11.34 8.36
C GLY A 319 -14.17 -12.42 7.33
N GLY A 320 -13.59 -13.53 7.74
CA GLY A 320 -13.27 -14.68 6.91
C GLY A 320 -14.48 -15.50 6.46
N ARG A 321 -14.22 -16.73 6.03
CA ARG A 321 -15.29 -17.68 5.63
C ARG A 321 -16.15 -18.10 6.81
N HIS A 322 -17.38 -18.48 6.51
CA HIS A 322 -18.32 -19.07 7.48
C HIS A 322 -18.38 -20.61 7.39
N THR A 323 -17.82 -21.16 6.32
CA THR A 323 -17.83 -22.58 6.00
C THR A 323 -16.42 -23.07 5.70
N PRO A 324 -16.11 -24.36 5.93
CA PRO A 324 -14.83 -24.93 5.55
C PRO A 324 -14.63 -24.89 4.03
N PHE A 325 -13.38 -25.04 3.60
CA PHE A 325 -13.07 -25.37 2.22
C PHE A 325 -12.41 -26.74 2.13
N PHE A 326 -12.46 -27.31 0.95
CA PHE A 326 -12.03 -28.67 0.65
C PHE A 326 -10.91 -28.66 -0.39
N ASN A 327 -10.33 -29.82 -0.62
CA ASN A 327 -9.36 -30.02 -1.69
C ASN A 327 -9.93 -29.56 -3.04
N GLY A 328 -9.12 -28.88 -3.86
CA GLY A 328 -9.54 -28.27 -5.12
C GLY A 328 -10.17 -26.89 -4.97
N TYR A 329 -10.16 -26.28 -3.78
CA TYR A 329 -10.56 -24.89 -3.57
C TYR A 329 -9.79 -23.94 -4.49
N ARG A 330 -10.47 -22.97 -5.09
CA ARG A 330 -9.90 -22.07 -6.11
C ARG A 330 -10.09 -20.59 -5.76
N PRO A 331 -9.36 -20.05 -4.78
CA PRO A 331 -9.40 -18.65 -4.44
C PRO A 331 -8.48 -17.83 -5.35
N GLN A 332 -8.44 -16.52 -5.08
CA GLN A 332 -7.46 -15.58 -5.63
C GLN A 332 -6.31 -15.41 -4.65
N PHE A 333 -5.09 -15.56 -5.15
CA PHE A 333 -3.85 -15.33 -4.42
C PHE A 333 -3.31 -13.95 -4.79
N TYR A 334 -3.12 -13.10 -3.80
CA TYR A 334 -2.63 -11.73 -3.95
C TYR A 334 -1.14 -11.69 -3.66
N PHE A 335 -0.35 -11.49 -4.71
CA PHE A 335 1.09 -11.32 -4.61
C PHE A 335 1.46 -9.89 -5.01
N ARG A 336 2.16 -9.17 -4.14
CA ARG A 336 2.63 -7.80 -4.40
C ARG A 336 1.52 -6.89 -4.97
N THR A 337 1.47 -6.72 -6.28
CA THR A 337 0.56 -5.76 -6.95
C THR A 337 -0.58 -6.41 -7.74
N THR A 338 -0.68 -7.75 -7.74
CA THR A 338 -1.71 -8.46 -8.52
C THR A 338 -2.28 -9.66 -7.81
N ASP A 339 -3.42 -10.12 -8.31
CA ASP A 339 -4.03 -11.37 -7.91
C ASP A 339 -4.01 -12.38 -9.07
N VAL A 340 -3.91 -13.65 -8.70
CA VAL A 340 -4.00 -14.76 -9.63
C VAL A 340 -4.81 -15.88 -9.01
N THR A 341 -5.69 -16.50 -9.81
CA THR A 341 -6.45 -17.66 -9.36
C THR A 341 -5.53 -18.87 -9.25
N GLY A 342 -5.66 -19.65 -8.17
CA GLY A 342 -4.92 -20.88 -7.98
C GLY A 342 -5.79 -21.98 -7.39
N ALA A 343 -5.46 -23.23 -7.67
CA ALA A 343 -6.07 -24.41 -7.06
C ALA A 343 -5.28 -24.83 -5.84
N VAL A 344 -5.97 -25.13 -4.76
CA VAL A 344 -5.40 -25.59 -3.49
C VAL A 344 -5.49 -27.09 -3.39
N GLU A 345 -4.36 -27.75 -3.14
CA GLU A 345 -4.26 -29.15 -2.75
C GLU A 345 -3.94 -29.23 -1.26
N LEU A 346 -4.78 -29.96 -0.50
CA LEU A 346 -4.59 -30.17 0.92
C LEU A 346 -3.64 -31.34 1.14
N PRO A 347 -2.89 -31.35 2.28
CA PRO A 347 -2.01 -32.47 2.61
C PRO A 347 -2.80 -33.76 2.83
N GLU A 348 -2.16 -34.89 2.61
CA GLU A 348 -2.74 -36.22 2.78
C GLU A 348 -3.30 -36.36 4.21
N GLY A 349 -4.54 -36.86 4.31
CA GLY A 349 -5.25 -36.99 5.57
C GLY A 349 -6.02 -35.76 6.04
N THR A 350 -5.92 -34.64 5.33
CA THR A 350 -6.71 -33.43 5.61
C THR A 350 -7.90 -33.36 4.66
N GLU A 351 -9.10 -33.60 5.15
CA GLU A 351 -10.33 -33.56 4.32
C GLU A 351 -10.85 -32.14 4.09
N MET A 352 -10.73 -31.27 5.09
CA MET A 352 -11.21 -29.88 5.05
C MET A 352 -10.38 -28.97 5.94
N VAL A 353 -10.52 -27.67 5.71
CA VAL A 353 -9.91 -26.60 6.51
C VAL A 353 -11.01 -25.69 7.04
N MET A 354 -11.05 -25.50 8.34
CA MET A 354 -12.04 -24.65 9.02
C MET A 354 -11.56 -23.19 9.07
N PRO A 355 -12.51 -22.23 9.12
CA PRO A 355 -12.18 -20.87 9.50
C PRO A 355 -11.47 -20.84 10.87
N GLY A 356 -10.31 -20.16 10.94
CA GLY A 356 -9.45 -20.09 12.12
C GLY A 356 -8.29 -21.09 12.11
N ASP A 357 -8.22 -21.99 11.15
CA ASP A 357 -7.14 -22.99 11.06
C ASP A 357 -5.88 -22.44 10.40
N ASN A 358 -4.74 -22.97 10.85
CA ASN A 358 -3.47 -22.92 10.10
C ASN A 358 -3.29 -24.23 9.34
N VAL A 359 -2.90 -24.15 8.09
CA VAL A 359 -2.70 -25.33 7.25
C VAL A 359 -1.57 -25.14 6.23
N SER A 360 -0.82 -26.20 6.02
CA SER A 360 0.13 -26.32 4.92
C SER A 360 -0.62 -26.71 3.65
N ILE A 361 -0.42 -25.98 2.55
CA ILE A 361 -1.08 -26.25 1.26
C ILE A 361 -0.05 -26.37 0.14
N THR A 362 -0.46 -27.05 -0.94
CA THR A 362 0.16 -26.88 -2.25
C THR A 362 -0.77 -26.09 -3.13
N ALA A 363 -0.28 -25.00 -3.71
CA ALA A 363 -1.05 -24.16 -4.61
C ALA A 363 -0.51 -24.23 -6.03
N THR A 364 -1.41 -24.32 -7.01
CA THR A 364 -1.08 -24.27 -8.46
C THR A 364 -1.82 -23.10 -9.07
N LEU A 365 -1.07 -22.09 -9.53
CA LEU A 365 -1.59 -20.86 -10.12
C LEU A 365 -1.91 -21.05 -11.60
N ILE A 366 -2.88 -20.29 -12.11
CA ILE A 366 -3.23 -20.28 -13.55
C ILE A 366 -2.26 -19.46 -14.41
N ALA A 367 -1.42 -18.62 -13.79
CA ALA A 367 -0.41 -17.83 -14.47
C ALA A 367 0.87 -17.78 -13.60
N PRO A 368 2.06 -17.71 -14.22
CA PRO A 368 3.32 -17.68 -13.47
C PRO A 368 3.50 -16.31 -12.79
N ILE A 369 3.93 -16.32 -11.55
CA ILE A 369 4.24 -15.13 -10.75
C ILE A 369 5.73 -15.14 -10.40
N ALA A 370 6.38 -13.96 -10.49
CA ALA A 370 7.74 -13.77 -9.98
C ALA A 370 7.75 -14.03 -8.47
N MET A 371 8.37 -15.12 -8.04
CA MET A 371 8.21 -15.68 -6.70
C MET A 371 9.55 -16.11 -6.11
N GLU A 372 9.63 -16.02 -4.81
CA GLU A 372 10.73 -16.57 -3.98
C GLU A 372 10.17 -17.10 -2.66
N GLU A 373 10.91 -17.94 -2.00
CA GLU A 373 10.55 -18.44 -0.65
C GLU A 373 10.48 -17.27 0.33
N GLY A 374 9.52 -17.31 1.25
CA GLY A 374 9.25 -16.21 2.18
C GLY A 374 8.32 -15.11 1.64
N LEU A 375 7.92 -15.16 0.37
CA LEU A 375 6.97 -14.19 -0.18
C LEU A 375 5.61 -14.35 0.49
N ARG A 376 5.10 -13.25 1.06
CA ARG A 376 3.77 -13.18 1.68
C ARG A 376 2.69 -12.95 0.62
N PHE A 377 1.50 -13.46 0.90
CA PHE A 377 0.33 -13.25 0.06
C PHE A 377 -0.96 -13.26 0.88
N ALA A 378 -1.99 -12.61 0.35
CA ALA A 378 -3.34 -12.73 0.87
C ALA A 378 -4.16 -13.70 0.00
N VAL A 379 -5.15 -14.36 0.63
CA VAL A 379 -6.12 -15.23 -0.04
C VAL A 379 -7.47 -14.56 -0.04
N ARG A 380 -8.09 -14.40 -1.21
CA ARG A 380 -9.38 -13.72 -1.36
C ARG A 380 -10.40 -14.57 -2.10
N GLU A 381 -11.65 -14.41 -1.73
CA GLU A 381 -12.81 -15.05 -2.35
C GLU A 381 -13.99 -14.08 -2.35
N GLY A 382 -14.65 -13.90 -3.50
CA GLY A 382 -15.86 -13.08 -3.59
C GLY A 382 -15.72 -11.65 -3.06
N GLY A 383 -14.54 -11.02 -3.26
CA GLY A 383 -14.26 -9.67 -2.78
C GLY A 383 -13.84 -9.57 -1.31
N ARG A 384 -13.72 -10.68 -0.58
CA ARG A 384 -13.31 -10.73 0.83
C ARG A 384 -11.94 -11.36 0.98
N THR A 385 -11.15 -10.87 1.93
CA THR A 385 -9.95 -11.56 2.39
C THR A 385 -10.37 -12.71 3.31
N VAL A 386 -9.96 -13.91 2.96
CA VAL A 386 -10.32 -15.14 3.69
C VAL A 386 -9.12 -15.85 4.30
N GLY A 387 -7.92 -15.38 4.02
CA GLY A 387 -6.70 -15.93 4.59
C GLY A 387 -5.47 -15.14 4.20
N ALA A 388 -4.37 -15.49 4.80
CA ALA A 388 -3.03 -14.99 4.49
C ALA A 388 -2.02 -16.12 4.60
N GLY A 389 -0.93 -16.01 3.86
CA GLY A 389 0.09 -17.05 3.87
C GLY A 389 1.46 -16.57 3.45
N VAL A 390 2.39 -17.50 3.54
CA VAL A 390 3.79 -17.32 3.16
C VAL A 390 4.22 -18.49 2.29
N VAL A 391 4.89 -18.21 1.18
CA VAL A 391 5.48 -19.24 0.31
C VAL A 391 6.58 -19.96 1.10
N ALA A 392 6.38 -21.26 1.35
CA ALA A 392 7.33 -22.08 2.08
C ALA A 392 8.39 -22.67 1.16
N LYS A 393 7.97 -23.18 0.00
CA LYS A 393 8.86 -23.78 -1.00
C LYS A 393 8.29 -23.66 -2.41
N ILE A 394 9.14 -23.37 -3.36
CA ILE A 394 8.82 -23.41 -4.77
C ILE A 394 8.91 -24.85 -5.29
N VAL A 395 7.92 -25.29 -6.07
CA VAL A 395 7.85 -26.64 -6.62
C VAL A 395 8.05 -26.61 -8.15
N GLU A 396 7.44 -25.64 -8.85
CA GLU A 396 7.53 -25.48 -10.31
C GLU A 396 7.39 -24.02 -10.75
#